data_a22d55ff5e0866b850eb0334ca5cb75a
#
_entry.id   a22d55ff5e0866b850eb0334ca5cb75a
#
_cell.length_a   1.000
_cell.length_b   1.000
_cell.length_c   1.000
_cell.angle_alpha   90.00
_cell.angle_beta   90.00
_cell.angle_gamma   90.00
#
_symmetry.space_group_name_H-M   'P 1'
#
loop_
_entity.id
_entity.type
_entity.pdbx_description
1 polymer ?
#
loop_
_entity_poly.entity_id
_entity_poly.type
_entity_poly.pdbx_seq_one_letter_code
_entity_poly.pdbx_strand_id
1 'polypeptide(L)'
;DGRLQITEKKYWDMPFPEEQSRPENYSEEEWIEAVREKLLEAVQLRLEADVPVGCYLSGGIDSCSILGLAAAARQNPVKAFTIGFDNKDYDESPIATEMAQSAGADQDIMMLDAGHLYDNFVETLWHTERTIYNTLGVAKLLMSRHVRDVNYKVVLTGEGSDELFGGYPAFRRDMFLHGLDHLSPAERNEWEKLLAEQNKLFKGAMLAEDEIHNPALEQRIGFTPSCLQPWLASATRVPGILNNDLSNQLQDYDPGAAIAAQLDENYLKDRHPLDKAQYVWIKTMLEGQILTWGGDRVDMANSMEARPPFLDHHLAELAANLPPSIRMKGKIEKYVLREAMKGLLPEVLYKREIFAFMAPPAHTDPRKWSAMRDLADEYLNDKAILDAGLLSVNGVKALFALHDDDSITAATQNKLDGVINHMLGVQVLHRHFVGSDIPAKARI
;
A
#
# COMPACT_ATOMS: atom_id res chain seq x y z
N ASP A 1 -32.93 11.01 32.33
CA ASP A 1 -33.23 10.73 30.91
C ASP A 1 -32.52 9.52 30.35
N GLY A 2 -31.93 8.60 30.92
CA GLY A 2 -31.47 7.30 30.44
C GLY A 2 -30.75 7.24 29.05
N ARG A 3 -30.37 8.38 28.50
CA ARG A 3 -29.63 8.43 27.22
C ARG A 3 -28.15 8.24 27.51
N LEU A 4 -27.53 7.26 26.82
CA LEU A 4 -26.08 7.06 26.81
C LEU A 4 -25.41 8.31 26.25
N GLN A 5 -24.55 8.94 27.03
CA GLN A 5 -23.75 10.07 26.61
C GLN A 5 -22.38 9.53 26.19
N ILE A 6 -22.05 9.58 24.89
CA ILE A 6 -20.77 9.14 24.34
C ILE A 6 -19.89 10.37 24.18
N THR A 7 -18.69 10.32 24.72
CA THR A 7 -17.65 11.35 24.50
C THR A 7 -16.46 10.71 23.82
N GLU A 8 -16.12 11.19 22.64
CA GLU A 8 -14.93 10.75 21.90
C GLU A 8 -13.77 11.73 22.16
N LYS A 9 -12.59 11.17 22.40
CA LYS A 9 -11.36 11.94 22.57
C LYS A 9 -10.25 11.31 21.75
N LYS A 10 -9.74 12.04 20.75
CA LYS A 10 -8.49 11.66 20.07
C LYS A 10 -7.34 11.78 21.06
N TYR A 11 -6.59 10.71 21.29
CA TYR A 11 -5.44 10.70 22.20
C TYR A 11 -4.09 10.75 21.49
N TRP A 12 -4.04 10.42 20.21
CA TRP A 12 -2.85 10.46 19.37
C TRP A 12 -3.21 10.67 17.90
N ASP A 13 -2.33 11.34 17.16
CA ASP A 13 -2.31 11.40 15.69
C ASP A 13 -0.86 11.59 15.25
N MET A 14 -0.56 11.44 13.96
CA MET A 14 0.80 11.61 13.44
C MET A 14 1.29 13.07 13.62
N PRO A 15 2.31 13.31 14.49
CA PRO A 15 2.60 14.64 15.00
C PRO A 15 3.65 15.39 14.14
N PHE A 16 3.44 15.50 12.83
CA PHE A 16 4.33 16.32 12.00
C PHE A 16 4.40 17.76 12.55
N PRO A 17 5.59 18.29 12.85
CA PRO A 17 5.73 19.63 13.40
C PRO A 17 5.42 20.72 12.36
N GLU A 18 5.06 21.91 12.82
CA GLU A 18 5.12 23.10 11.97
C GLU A 18 6.57 23.28 11.51
N GLU A 19 6.75 23.76 10.29
CA GLU A 19 8.08 23.83 9.66
C GLU A 19 9.07 24.63 10.50
N GLN A 20 8.59 25.74 11.09
CA GLN A 20 9.37 26.61 11.98
C GLN A 20 9.70 26.00 13.35
N SER A 21 8.98 24.96 13.75
CA SER A 21 9.15 24.28 15.05
C SER A 21 9.96 22.99 14.94
N ARG A 22 10.46 22.67 13.77
CA ARG A 22 11.28 21.47 13.56
C ARG A 22 12.61 21.60 14.28
N PRO A 23 13.09 20.54 14.96
CA PRO A 23 14.39 20.56 15.63
C PRO A 23 15.54 20.81 14.63
N GLU A 24 16.36 21.85 14.90
CA GLU A 24 17.51 22.21 14.06
C GLU A 24 18.86 21.76 14.64
N ASN A 25 18.86 21.24 15.88
CA ASN A 25 20.08 20.99 16.65
C ASN A 25 20.72 19.62 16.42
N TYR A 26 20.21 18.82 15.50
CA TYR A 26 20.71 17.48 15.19
C TYR A 26 21.51 17.51 13.89
N SER A 27 22.70 16.92 13.90
CA SER A 27 23.44 16.60 12.68
C SER A 27 22.77 15.45 11.91
N GLU A 28 23.17 15.27 10.66
CA GLU A 28 22.68 14.15 9.85
C GLU A 28 23.02 12.79 10.48
N GLU A 29 24.23 12.68 11.03
CA GLU A 29 24.74 11.48 11.71
C GLU A 29 23.92 11.16 12.97
N GLU A 30 23.57 12.17 13.77
CA GLU A 30 22.72 11.99 14.95
C GLU A 30 21.33 11.51 14.59
N TRP A 31 20.73 12.03 13.50
CA TRP A 31 19.44 11.53 13.00
C TRP A 31 19.53 10.07 12.52
N ILE A 32 20.59 9.72 11.79
CA ILE A 32 20.82 8.35 11.31
C ILE A 32 20.93 7.38 12.48
N GLU A 33 21.70 7.73 13.51
CA GLU A 33 21.87 6.88 14.70
C GLU A 33 20.56 6.76 15.49
N ALA A 34 19.84 7.87 15.70
CA ALA A 34 18.55 7.85 16.37
C ALA A 34 17.52 6.95 15.67
N VAL A 35 17.47 6.97 14.33
CA VAL A 35 16.60 6.06 13.55
C VAL A 35 17.04 4.61 13.74
N ARG A 36 18.35 4.32 13.70
CA ARG A 36 18.88 2.97 13.92
C ARG A 36 18.52 2.43 15.30
N GLU A 37 18.75 3.22 16.35
CA GLU A 37 18.46 2.83 17.72
C GLU A 37 16.96 2.60 17.95
N LYS A 38 16.11 3.53 17.49
CA LYS A 38 14.65 3.40 17.67
C LYS A 38 14.05 2.25 16.87
N LEU A 39 14.53 2.00 15.66
CA LEU A 39 14.06 0.86 14.89
C LEU A 39 14.52 -0.47 15.51
N LEU A 40 15.76 -0.55 16.02
CA LEU A 40 16.23 -1.72 16.75
C LEU A 40 15.40 -1.99 18.00
N GLU A 41 15.12 -0.95 18.81
CA GLU A 41 14.23 -1.06 19.97
C GLU A 41 12.84 -1.57 19.58
N ALA A 42 12.25 -1.01 18.53
CA ALA A 42 10.94 -1.43 18.02
C ALA A 42 10.92 -2.90 17.56
N VAL A 43 12.01 -3.37 16.92
CA VAL A 43 12.17 -4.78 16.53
C VAL A 43 12.30 -5.67 17.76
N GLN A 44 13.16 -5.31 18.73
CA GLN A 44 13.37 -6.09 19.95
C GLN A 44 12.07 -6.28 20.74
N LEU A 45 11.30 -5.20 20.94
CA LEU A 45 10.01 -5.27 21.62
C LEU A 45 9.01 -6.22 20.93
N ARG A 46 9.03 -6.26 19.60
CA ARG A 46 8.12 -7.11 18.82
C ARG A 46 8.60 -8.55 18.63
N LEU A 47 9.84 -8.83 19.00
CA LEU A 47 10.35 -10.20 19.08
C LEU A 47 9.93 -10.92 20.37
N GLU A 48 9.46 -10.20 21.40
CA GLU A 48 8.97 -10.78 22.65
C GLU A 48 7.65 -11.54 22.40
N ALA A 49 7.68 -12.86 22.54
CA ALA A 49 6.56 -13.74 22.31
C ALA A 49 6.76 -15.11 22.96
N ASP A 50 5.66 -15.77 23.34
CA ASP A 50 5.65 -17.15 23.85
C ASP A 50 5.68 -18.21 22.73
N VAL A 51 5.69 -17.78 21.48
CA VAL A 51 5.69 -18.60 20.28
C VAL A 51 6.82 -18.18 19.34
N PRO A 52 7.25 -19.03 18.39
CA PRO A 52 8.22 -18.63 17.39
C PRO A 52 7.77 -17.41 16.59
N VAL A 53 8.67 -16.44 16.40
CA VAL A 53 8.45 -15.25 15.58
C VAL A 53 9.30 -15.34 14.33
N GLY A 54 8.65 -15.23 13.16
CA GLY A 54 9.28 -15.13 11.86
C GLY A 54 9.27 -13.71 11.31
N CYS A 55 9.72 -13.54 10.07
CA CYS A 55 9.67 -12.28 9.32
C CYS A 55 9.07 -12.51 7.94
N TYR A 56 8.18 -11.63 7.48
CA TYR A 56 7.89 -11.52 6.05
C TYR A 56 9.07 -10.85 5.36
N LEU A 57 9.56 -11.44 4.29
CA LEU A 57 10.72 -10.97 3.56
C LEU A 57 10.39 -10.81 2.08
N SER A 58 10.44 -9.58 1.58
CA SER A 58 10.48 -9.26 0.16
C SER A 58 11.90 -8.86 -0.25
N GLY A 59 12.12 -8.49 -1.51
CA GLY A 59 13.36 -7.87 -1.96
C GLY A 59 13.45 -6.36 -1.64
N GLY A 60 12.54 -5.81 -0.84
CA GLY A 60 12.50 -4.41 -0.46
C GLY A 60 13.37 -4.09 0.75
N ILE A 61 13.90 -2.86 0.81
CA ILE A 61 14.75 -2.42 1.93
C ILE A 61 14.06 -2.52 3.29
N ASP A 62 12.74 -2.38 3.35
CA ASP A 62 11.95 -2.36 4.59
C ASP A 62 11.96 -3.70 5.28
N SER A 63 11.47 -4.74 4.60
CA SER A 63 11.46 -6.10 5.13
C SER A 63 12.86 -6.63 5.39
N CYS A 64 13.83 -6.25 4.53
CA CYS A 64 15.23 -6.59 4.71
C CYS A 64 15.83 -5.93 5.96
N SER A 65 15.49 -4.68 6.24
CA SER A 65 15.90 -3.98 7.48
C SER A 65 15.36 -4.68 8.72
N ILE A 66 14.09 -5.08 8.70
CA ILE A 66 13.47 -5.81 9.81
C ILE A 66 14.15 -7.16 10.02
N LEU A 67 14.37 -7.94 8.95
CA LEU A 67 15.06 -9.23 9.06
C LEU A 67 16.49 -9.07 9.56
N GLY A 68 17.24 -8.09 9.04
CA GLY A 68 18.63 -7.83 9.46
C GLY A 68 18.73 -7.46 10.94
N LEU A 69 17.84 -6.59 11.42
CA LEU A 69 17.79 -6.21 12.84
C LEU A 69 17.31 -7.37 13.72
N ALA A 70 16.33 -8.14 13.29
CA ALA A 70 15.85 -9.31 14.01
C ALA A 70 16.94 -10.39 14.13
N ALA A 71 17.71 -10.63 13.07
CA ALA A 71 18.84 -11.55 13.08
C ALA A 71 19.96 -11.05 13.99
N ALA A 72 20.26 -9.75 13.97
CA ALA A 72 21.26 -9.16 14.88
C ALA A 72 20.85 -9.23 16.35
N ALA A 73 19.54 -9.16 16.63
CA ALA A 73 18.99 -9.22 18.00
C ALA A 73 18.86 -10.65 18.56
N ARG A 74 18.96 -11.69 17.74
CA ARG A 74 18.78 -13.09 18.14
C ARG A 74 20.03 -13.94 17.89
N GLN A 75 20.22 -14.96 18.74
CA GLN A 75 21.32 -15.93 18.57
C GLN A 75 20.98 -17.07 17.58
N ASN A 76 19.71 -17.39 17.43
CA ASN A 76 19.23 -18.45 16.55
C ASN A 76 18.78 -17.86 15.19
N PRO A 77 18.92 -18.63 14.10
CA PRO A 77 18.42 -18.22 12.79
C PRO A 77 16.95 -17.77 12.85
N VAL A 78 16.64 -16.64 12.25
CA VAL A 78 15.26 -16.15 12.10
C VAL A 78 14.62 -16.83 10.90
N LYS A 79 13.38 -17.31 11.04
CA LYS A 79 12.61 -17.82 9.92
C LYS A 79 12.11 -16.66 9.06
N ALA A 80 12.43 -16.67 7.78
CA ALA A 80 12.01 -15.67 6.81
C ALA A 80 11.04 -16.28 5.78
N PHE A 81 9.92 -15.64 5.54
CA PHE A 81 8.89 -16.11 4.61
C PHE A 81 8.80 -15.16 3.42
N THR A 82 8.94 -15.70 2.22
CA THR A 82 8.99 -14.94 0.96
C THR A 82 7.90 -15.42 0.00
N ILE A 83 7.20 -14.48 -0.64
CA ILE A 83 6.37 -14.78 -1.81
C ILE A 83 7.25 -14.65 -3.05
N GLY A 84 7.31 -15.72 -3.86
CA GLY A 84 7.83 -15.69 -5.21
C GLY A 84 6.68 -15.73 -6.22
N PHE A 85 6.85 -15.06 -7.36
CA PHE A 85 5.91 -15.13 -8.48
C PHE A 85 6.57 -15.81 -9.68
N ASP A 86 5.78 -16.51 -10.48
CA ASP A 86 6.21 -17.07 -11.75
C ASP A 86 6.44 -16.02 -12.87
N ASN A 87 6.15 -14.74 -12.56
CA ASN A 87 6.41 -13.58 -13.40
C ASN A 87 7.67 -12.83 -12.93
N LYS A 88 8.73 -12.85 -13.75
CA LYS A 88 10.06 -12.29 -13.43
C LYS A 88 10.06 -10.79 -13.13
N ASP A 89 9.13 -10.02 -13.70
CA ASP A 89 9.05 -8.57 -13.48
C ASP A 89 8.49 -8.21 -12.09
N TYR A 90 7.83 -9.17 -11.44
CA TYR A 90 7.22 -9.03 -10.12
C TYR A 90 7.87 -9.95 -9.06
N ASP A 91 8.83 -10.80 -9.46
CA ASP A 91 9.52 -11.72 -8.55
C ASP A 91 10.73 -11.09 -7.90
N GLU A 92 10.63 -10.80 -6.62
CA GLU A 92 11.72 -10.28 -5.79
C GLU A 92 12.47 -11.36 -4.99
N SER A 93 12.10 -12.63 -5.15
CA SER A 93 12.68 -13.74 -4.38
C SER A 93 14.21 -13.87 -4.50
N PRO A 94 14.88 -13.54 -5.64
CA PRO A 94 16.33 -13.57 -5.71
C PRO A 94 17.03 -12.61 -4.73
N ILE A 95 16.49 -11.38 -4.60
CA ILE A 95 17.05 -10.38 -3.68
C ILE A 95 16.73 -10.74 -2.23
N ALA A 96 15.51 -11.23 -1.97
CA ALA A 96 15.13 -11.75 -0.67
C ALA A 96 16.06 -12.91 -0.24
N THR A 97 16.46 -13.77 -1.18
CA THR A 97 17.40 -14.88 -0.90
C THR A 97 18.80 -14.36 -0.58
N GLU A 98 19.31 -13.37 -1.29
CA GLU A 98 20.59 -12.74 -0.97
C GLU A 98 20.57 -12.15 0.45
N MET A 99 19.46 -11.47 0.82
CA MET A 99 19.31 -10.94 2.17
C MET A 99 19.23 -12.05 3.22
N ALA A 100 18.44 -13.08 3.01
CA ALA A 100 18.31 -14.21 3.94
C ALA A 100 19.66 -14.89 4.19
N GLN A 101 20.44 -15.11 3.14
CA GLN A 101 21.78 -15.69 3.23
C GLN A 101 22.74 -14.77 4.01
N SER A 102 22.72 -13.46 3.73
CA SER A 102 23.55 -12.48 4.43
C SER A 102 23.23 -12.41 5.93
N ALA A 103 21.95 -12.53 6.30
CA ALA A 103 21.49 -12.52 7.68
C ALA A 103 21.59 -13.88 8.38
N GLY A 104 22.00 -14.95 7.68
CA GLY A 104 21.98 -16.32 8.23
C GLY A 104 20.57 -16.81 8.59
N ALA A 105 19.54 -16.33 7.89
CA ALA A 105 18.14 -16.67 8.12
C ALA A 105 17.77 -18.00 7.45
N ASP A 106 16.78 -18.68 8.03
CA ASP A 106 16.16 -19.87 7.44
C ASP A 106 14.99 -19.40 6.55
N GLN A 107 15.19 -19.39 5.24
CA GLN A 107 14.21 -18.88 4.28
C GLN A 107 13.26 -19.97 3.78
N ASP A 108 11.98 -19.61 3.73
CA ASP A 108 10.91 -20.40 3.14
C ASP A 108 10.26 -19.56 2.01
N ILE A 109 10.27 -20.07 0.78
CA ILE A 109 9.75 -19.37 -0.39
C ILE A 109 8.48 -20.08 -0.87
N MET A 110 7.36 -19.37 -0.79
CA MET A 110 6.09 -19.82 -1.37
C MET A 110 5.97 -19.26 -2.78
N MET A 111 6.08 -20.13 -3.79
CA MET A 111 5.85 -19.78 -5.19
C MET A 111 4.36 -19.70 -5.49
N LEU A 112 3.89 -18.55 -5.94
CA LEU A 112 2.51 -18.33 -6.37
C LEU A 112 2.38 -18.36 -7.88
N ASP A 113 1.50 -19.21 -8.36
CA ASP A 113 1.01 -19.18 -9.73
C ASP A 113 -0.05 -18.07 -9.86
N ALA A 114 0.08 -17.23 -10.88
CA ALA A 114 -0.82 -16.11 -11.12
C ALA A 114 -2.30 -16.53 -11.23
N GLY A 115 -2.59 -17.71 -11.80
CA GLY A 115 -3.95 -18.25 -11.92
C GLY A 115 -4.62 -18.48 -10.56
N HIS A 116 -3.89 -18.99 -9.59
CA HIS A 116 -4.42 -19.29 -8.26
C HIS A 116 -4.84 -18.05 -7.44
N LEU A 117 -4.45 -16.86 -7.86
CA LEU A 117 -4.85 -15.66 -7.14
C LEU A 117 -6.36 -15.42 -7.23
N TYR A 118 -6.97 -15.56 -8.41
CA TYR A 118 -8.43 -15.37 -8.52
C TYR A 118 -9.23 -16.53 -7.93
N ASP A 119 -8.69 -17.73 -7.84
CA ASP A 119 -9.33 -18.86 -7.15
C ASP A 119 -9.61 -18.60 -5.66
N ASN A 120 -8.87 -17.65 -5.05
CA ASN A 120 -8.99 -17.28 -3.65
C ASN A 120 -9.54 -15.85 -3.47
N PHE A 121 -9.95 -15.18 -4.55
CA PHE A 121 -10.42 -13.79 -4.52
C PHE A 121 -11.68 -13.61 -3.67
N VAL A 122 -12.69 -14.48 -3.86
CA VAL A 122 -13.96 -14.44 -3.13
C VAL A 122 -13.73 -14.66 -1.62
N GLU A 123 -12.91 -15.65 -1.27
CA GLU A 123 -12.54 -15.90 0.13
C GLU A 123 -11.82 -14.70 0.76
N THR A 124 -10.91 -14.08 0.01
CA THR A 124 -10.21 -12.87 0.47
C THR A 124 -11.20 -11.75 0.76
N LEU A 125 -12.15 -11.51 -0.13
CA LEU A 125 -13.19 -10.48 0.06
C LEU A 125 -14.10 -10.78 1.27
N TRP A 126 -14.41 -12.04 1.51
CA TRP A 126 -15.15 -12.46 2.70
C TRP A 126 -14.43 -12.05 3.99
N HIS A 127 -13.12 -12.31 4.08
CA HIS A 127 -12.35 -11.97 5.29
C HIS A 127 -12.01 -10.48 5.39
N THR A 128 -11.78 -9.81 4.26
CA THR A 128 -11.46 -8.38 4.28
C THR A 128 -12.69 -7.50 4.47
N GLU A 129 -13.90 -7.99 4.15
CA GLU A 129 -15.17 -7.23 4.20
C GLU A 129 -15.11 -5.90 3.42
N ARG A 130 -14.25 -5.83 2.42
CA ARG A 130 -14.00 -4.64 1.59
C ARG A 130 -13.67 -5.04 0.16
N THR A 131 -13.93 -4.13 -0.76
CA THR A 131 -13.44 -4.28 -2.13
C THR A 131 -11.91 -4.10 -2.17
N ILE A 132 -11.25 -4.87 -3.01
CA ILE A 132 -9.83 -4.76 -3.29
C ILE A 132 -9.63 -4.43 -4.78
N TYR A 133 -8.63 -3.62 -5.10
CA TYR A 133 -8.39 -3.22 -6.50
C TYR A 133 -7.33 -4.07 -7.22
N ASN A 134 -6.64 -4.94 -6.48
CA ASN A 134 -5.67 -5.89 -7.02
C ASN A 134 -5.65 -7.18 -6.18
N THR A 135 -4.86 -8.15 -6.59
CA THR A 135 -4.77 -9.45 -5.93
C THR A 135 -3.65 -9.55 -4.87
N LEU A 136 -3.09 -8.41 -4.41
CA LEU A 136 -2.07 -8.41 -3.36
C LEU A 136 -2.63 -8.98 -2.05
N GLY A 137 -3.84 -8.58 -1.65
CA GLY A 137 -4.51 -9.13 -0.46
C GLY A 137 -4.71 -10.63 -0.55
N VAL A 138 -4.96 -11.16 -1.76
CA VAL A 138 -5.05 -12.61 -1.99
C VAL A 138 -3.70 -13.30 -1.77
N ALA A 139 -2.61 -12.74 -2.32
CA ALA A 139 -1.27 -13.27 -2.11
C ALA A 139 -0.89 -13.26 -0.62
N LYS A 140 -1.24 -12.20 0.10
CA LYS A 140 -1.04 -12.09 1.56
C LYS A 140 -1.88 -13.12 2.35
N LEU A 141 -3.14 -13.35 1.98
CA LEU A 141 -3.97 -14.40 2.58
C LEU A 141 -3.33 -15.79 2.42
N LEU A 142 -2.84 -16.10 1.22
CA LEU A 142 -2.17 -17.36 0.95
C LEU A 142 -0.85 -17.51 1.71
N MET A 143 -0.07 -16.42 1.81
CA MET A 143 1.17 -16.41 2.60
C MET A 143 0.88 -16.62 4.09
N SER A 144 -0.08 -15.92 4.67
CA SER A 144 -0.40 -16.08 6.08
C SER A 144 -0.90 -17.50 6.40
N ARG A 145 -1.64 -18.12 5.47
CA ARG A 145 -2.03 -19.53 5.55
C ARG A 145 -0.82 -20.45 5.53
N HIS A 146 0.10 -20.27 4.59
CA HIS A 146 1.34 -21.03 4.50
C HIS A 146 2.17 -20.95 5.78
N VAL A 147 2.34 -19.74 6.32
CA VAL A 147 3.07 -19.51 7.59
C VAL A 147 2.38 -20.22 8.77
N ARG A 148 1.06 -20.20 8.80
CA ARG A 148 0.27 -20.91 9.81
C ARG A 148 0.44 -22.43 9.71
N ASP A 149 0.48 -22.96 8.48
CA ASP A 149 0.61 -24.42 8.21
C ASP A 149 1.99 -24.95 8.63
N VAL A 150 3.03 -24.10 8.64
CA VAL A 150 4.36 -24.46 9.18
C VAL A 150 4.53 -24.11 10.66
N ASN A 151 3.41 -23.91 11.38
CA ASN A 151 3.33 -23.71 12.82
C ASN A 151 3.91 -22.38 13.35
N TYR A 152 3.98 -21.34 12.53
CA TYR A 152 4.22 -19.98 12.98
C TYR A 152 2.88 -19.26 13.20
N LYS A 153 2.85 -18.32 14.16
CA LYS A 153 1.67 -17.49 14.49
C LYS A 153 1.97 -16.00 14.51
N VAL A 154 3.24 -15.64 14.57
CA VAL A 154 3.69 -14.26 14.66
C VAL A 154 4.77 -14.02 13.62
N VAL A 155 4.66 -12.92 12.91
CA VAL A 155 5.67 -12.43 11.97
C VAL A 155 5.92 -10.95 12.14
N LEU A 156 7.17 -10.52 11.93
CA LEU A 156 7.51 -9.11 11.78
C LEU A 156 7.36 -8.71 10.31
N THR A 157 6.92 -7.48 10.07
CA THR A 157 6.64 -6.97 8.72
C THR A 157 7.26 -5.60 8.49
N GLY A 158 7.35 -5.17 7.23
CA GLY A 158 7.98 -3.92 6.82
C GLY A 158 7.04 -2.75 6.58
N GLU A 159 5.72 -2.91 6.84
CA GLU A 159 4.72 -1.87 6.63
C GLU A 159 5.00 -0.64 7.51
N GLY A 160 4.71 0.54 7.00
CA GLY A 160 4.92 1.83 7.68
C GLY A 160 6.23 2.55 7.30
N SER A 161 7.20 1.85 6.73
CA SER A 161 8.48 2.44 6.35
C SER A 161 8.34 3.52 5.26
N ASP A 162 7.58 3.25 4.22
CA ASP A 162 7.34 4.19 3.12
C ASP A 162 6.64 5.45 3.63
N GLU A 163 5.70 5.28 4.52
CA GLU A 163 4.91 6.33 5.14
C GLU A 163 5.77 7.26 6.00
N LEU A 164 6.67 6.68 6.77
CA LEU A 164 7.51 7.46 7.70
C LEU A 164 8.70 8.11 7.02
N PHE A 165 9.31 7.42 6.07
CA PHE A 165 10.58 7.86 5.46
C PHE A 165 10.46 8.35 4.01
N GLY A 166 9.23 8.49 3.50
CA GLY A 166 8.97 9.08 2.19
C GLY A 166 9.38 8.19 1.01
N GLY A 167 8.99 6.90 1.04
CA GLY A 167 9.43 5.92 0.05
C GLY A 167 8.62 5.88 -1.24
N TYR A 168 7.36 6.33 -1.25
CA TYR A 168 6.51 6.22 -2.43
C TYR A 168 6.83 7.24 -3.52
N PRO A 169 6.71 6.86 -4.81
CA PRO A 169 6.92 7.77 -5.94
C PRO A 169 6.05 9.04 -5.89
N ALA A 170 4.85 8.94 -5.31
CA ALA A 170 3.95 10.06 -5.12
C ALA A 170 4.55 11.15 -4.21
N PHE A 171 5.25 10.75 -3.14
CA PHE A 171 5.93 11.68 -2.24
C PHE A 171 7.07 12.41 -2.93
N ARG A 172 7.81 11.72 -3.79
CA ARG A 172 8.88 12.33 -4.58
C ARG A 172 8.32 13.35 -5.58
N ARG A 173 7.18 13.04 -6.21
CA ARG A 173 6.49 13.99 -7.09
C ARG A 173 6.01 15.22 -6.31
N ASP A 174 5.36 15.04 -5.17
CA ASP A 174 4.89 16.14 -4.33
C ASP A 174 6.05 16.98 -3.77
N MET A 175 7.16 16.33 -3.38
CA MET A 175 8.38 17.03 -2.97
C MET A 175 8.93 17.92 -4.10
N PHE A 176 9.00 17.40 -5.33
CA PHE A 176 9.44 18.16 -6.49
C PHE A 176 8.52 19.33 -6.82
N LEU A 177 7.20 19.09 -6.84
CA LEU A 177 6.24 20.10 -7.28
C LEU A 177 6.01 21.22 -6.24
N HIS A 178 6.08 20.89 -4.96
CA HIS A 178 5.61 21.75 -3.88
C HIS A 178 6.61 21.98 -2.76
N GLY A 179 7.64 21.14 -2.63
CA GLY A 179 8.59 21.15 -1.51
C GLY A 179 10.00 21.68 -1.86
N LEU A 180 10.28 22.02 -3.11
CA LEU A 180 11.58 22.49 -3.60
C LEU A 180 11.46 23.84 -4.30
N ASP A 181 11.16 24.91 -3.55
CA ASP A 181 10.87 26.24 -4.08
C ASP A 181 12.04 26.93 -4.76
N HIS A 182 13.28 26.49 -4.55
CA HIS A 182 14.49 27.21 -4.95
C HIS A 182 15.40 26.43 -5.93
N LEU A 183 14.82 25.50 -6.71
CA LEU A 183 15.61 24.78 -7.71
C LEU A 183 16.04 25.72 -8.84
N SER A 184 17.33 25.65 -9.19
CA SER A 184 17.82 26.23 -10.46
C SER A 184 17.14 25.58 -11.67
N PRO A 185 17.12 26.23 -12.84
CA PRO A 185 16.55 25.63 -14.05
C PRO A 185 17.22 24.29 -14.44
N ALA A 186 18.50 24.13 -14.14
CA ALA A 186 19.24 22.89 -14.42
C ALA A 186 18.77 21.75 -13.49
N GLU A 187 18.66 22.01 -12.20
CA GLU A 187 18.16 21.04 -11.21
C GLU A 187 16.71 20.66 -11.50
N ARG A 188 15.86 21.63 -11.83
CA ARG A 188 14.47 21.36 -12.23
C ARG A 188 14.39 20.41 -13.43
N ASN A 189 15.17 20.65 -14.47
CA ASN A 189 15.23 19.80 -15.66
C ASN A 189 15.74 18.38 -15.32
N GLU A 190 16.67 18.24 -14.38
CA GLU A 190 17.13 16.94 -13.91
C GLU A 190 16.03 16.17 -13.15
N TRP A 191 15.25 16.86 -12.30
CA TRP A 191 14.12 16.27 -11.61
C TRP A 191 12.99 15.84 -12.58
N GLU A 192 12.67 16.67 -13.56
CA GLU A 192 11.67 16.36 -14.58
C GLU A 192 12.06 15.09 -15.37
N LYS A 193 13.32 14.97 -15.78
CA LYS A 193 13.85 13.77 -16.44
C LYS A 193 13.74 12.55 -15.54
N LEU A 194 14.13 12.69 -14.27
CA LEU A 194 14.05 11.61 -13.30
C LEU A 194 12.61 11.11 -13.14
N LEU A 195 11.65 12.01 -12.93
CA LEU A 195 10.23 11.66 -12.77
C LEU A 195 9.64 11.03 -14.03
N ALA A 196 10.16 11.40 -15.23
CA ALA A 196 9.74 10.80 -16.49
C ALA A 196 10.30 9.39 -16.73
N GLU A 197 11.53 9.13 -16.26
CA GLU A 197 12.25 7.88 -16.51
C GLU A 197 12.01 6.80 -15.46
N GLN A 198 11.84 7.20 -14.21
CA GLN A 198 11.65 6.29 -13.09
C GLN A 198 10.19 5.87 -12.91
N ASN A 199 10.02 4.73 -12.24
CA ASN A 199 8.70 4.21 -11.86
C ASN A 199 7.74 3.95 -13.02
N LYS A 200 8.25 3.52 -14.17
CA LYS A 200 7.41 3.19 -15.35
C LYS A 200 6.33 2.14 -15.04
N LEU A 201 6.63 1.18 -14.15
CA LEU A 201 5.67 0.16 -13.70
C LEU A 201 4.55 0.71 -12.82
N PHE A 202 4.75 1.87 -12.18
CA PHE A 202 3.74 2.50 -11.30
C PHE A 202 2.83 3.50 -12.04
N LYS A 203 3.13 3.82 -13.29
CA LYS A 203 2.27 4.70 -14.09
C LYS A 203 0.89 4.07 -14.26
N GLY A 204 -0.13 4.85 -13.96
CA GLY A 204 -1.51 4.40 -13.99
C GLY A 204 -2.01 3.70 -12.72
N ALA A 205 -1.11 3.14 -11.89
CA ALA A 205 -1.48 2.49 -10.62
C ALA A 205 -1.23 3.39 -9.41
N MET A 206 -0.01 3.88 -9.23
CA MET A 206 0.38 4.73 -8.08
C MET A 206 0.66 6.20 -8.46
N LEU A 207 0.84 6.48 -9.76
CA LEU A 207 1.03 7.82 -10.29
C LEU A 207 0.05 8.06 -11.44
N ALA A 208 -0.67 9.19 -11.41
CA ALA A 208 -1.48 9.63 -12.54
C ALA A 208 -0.57 10.05 -13.71
N GLU A 209 -1.03 9.79 -14.93
CA GLU A 209 -0.33 10.21 -16.15
C GLU A 209 -0.37 11.73 -16.31
N ASP A 210 -1.56 12.32 -16.05
CA ASP A 210 -1.78 13.75 -16.04
C ASP A 210 -1.95 14.24 -14.61
N GLU A 211 -1.66 15.52 -14.36
CA GLU A 211 -1.93 16.16 -13.08
C GLU A 211 -3.45 16.38 -12.92
N ILE A 212 -3.97 15.97 -11.77
CA ILE A 212 -5.39 16.09 -11.44
C ILE A 212 -5.55 17.08 -10.31
N HIS A 213 -6.42 18.05 -10.52
CA HIS A 213 -6.76 19.07 -9.56
C HIS A 213 -8.11 18.80 -8.90
N ASN A 214 -8.16 18.91 -7.57
CA ASN A 214 -9.39 18.83 -6.80
C ASN A 214 -9.48 20.06 -5.87
N PRO A 215 -10.44 20.98 -6.11
CA PRO A 215 -10.51 22.23 -5.37
C PRO A 215 -10.66 22.07 -3.85
N ALA A 216 -11.37 21.03 -3.39
CA ALA A 216 -11.57 20.81 -1.95
C ALA A 216 -10.26 20.35 -1.27
N LEU A 217 -9.48 19.49 -1.92
CA LEU A 217 -8.16 19.08 -1.44
C LEU A 217 -7.18 20.26 -1.48
N GLU A 218 -7.17 21.03 -2.56
CA GLU A 218 -6.31 22.22 -2.68
C GLU A 218 -6.62 23.26 -1.61
N GLN A 219 -7.88 23.48 -1.32
CA GLN A 219 -8.30 24.39 -0.23
C GLN A 219 -7.84 23.88 1.14
N ARG A 220 -7.89 22.55 1.40
CA ARG A 220 -7.56 21.94 2.69
C ARG A 220 -6.07 21.76 2.91
N ILE A 221 -5.32 21.38 1.86
CA ILE A 221 -3.93 20.91 1.94
C ILE A 221 -2.97 21.94 1.34
N GLY A 222 -3.41 22.68 0.32
CA GLY A 222 -2.63 23.60 -0.51
C GLY A 222 -2.33 23.07 -1.90
N PHE A 223 -2.53 21.76 -2.15
CA PHE A 223 -2.36 21.09 -3.44
C PHE A 223 -3.18 19.78 -3.46
N THR A 224 -3.35 19.20 -4.63
CA THR A 224 -3.93 17.85 -4.76
C THR A 224 -2.82 16.80 -4.63
N PRO A 225 -2.73 16.03 -3.51
CA PRO A 225 -1.66 15.08 -3.30
C PRO A 225 -1.54 14.03 -4.42
N SER A 226 -0.33 13.81 -4.91
CA SER A 226 -0.07 12.89 -6.02
C SER A 226 -0.56 11.47 -5.77
N CYS A 227 -0.59 11.04 -4.51
CA CYS A 227 -1.08 9.74 -4.11
C CYS A 227 -2.59 9.54 -4.32
N LEU A 228 -3.39 10.60 -4.30
CA LEU A 228 -4.83 10.54 -4.52
C LEU A 228 -5.22 10.67 -5.99
N GLN A 229 -4.36 11.23 -6.82
CA GLN A 229 -4.69 11.55 -8.22
C GLN A 229 -5.11 10.31 -9.06
N PRO A 230 -4.49 9.11 -8.96
CA PRO A 230 -4.96 7.93 -9.68
C PRO A 230 -6.38 7.50 -9.29
N TRP A 231 -6.72 7.65 -8.01
CA TRP A 231 -8.05 7.33 -7.48
C TRP A 231 -9.10 8.34 -7.94
N LEU A 232 -8.77 9.61 -7.92
CA LEU A 232 -9.63 10.68 -8.46
C LEU A 232 -9.88 10.48 -9.95
N ALA A 233 -8.84 10.13 -10.71
CA ALA A 233 -8.97 9.77 -12.13
C ALA A 233 -9.91 8.57 -12.35
N SER A 234 -9.80 7.54 -11.53
CA SER A 234 -10.64 6.35 -11.62
C SER A 234 -12.08 6.66 -11.23
N ALA A 235 -12.30 7.51 -10.24
CA ALA A 235 -13.64 7.92 -9.79
C ALA A 235 -14.48 8.57 -10.89
N THR A 236 -13.87 9.23 -11.86
CA THR A 236 -14.60 9.83 -13.01
C THR A 236 -15.30 8.80 -13.89
N ARG A 237 -14.90 7.53 -13.84
CA ARG A 237 -15.48 6.43 -14.62
C ARG A 237 -16.64 5.74 -13.90
N VAL A 238 -16.75 5.91 -12.58
CA VAL A 238 -17.72 5.22 -11.73
C VAL A 238 -19.17 5.50 -12.14
N PRO A 239 -19.58 6.75 -12.45
CA PRO A 239 -20.98 7.03 -12.85
C PRO A 239 -21.44 6.20 -14.07
N GLY A 240 -20.57 5.92 -15.03
CA GLY A 240 -20.89 5.11 -16.21
C GLY A 240 -21.04 3.61 -15.92
N ILE A 241 -20.60 3.16 -14.74
CA ILE A 241 -20.65 1.74 -14.33
C ILE A 241 -21.81 1.47 -13.37
N LEU A 242 -22.26 2.47 -12.62
CA LEU A 242 -23.37 2.37 -11.69
C LEU A 242 -24.70 2.31 -12.45
N ASN A 243 -25.72 1.74 -11.82
CA ASN A 243 -27.08 1.88 -12.35
C ASN A 243 -27.52 3.36 -12.31
N ASN A 244 -28.59 3.69 -13.05
CA ASN A 244 -29.04 5.07 -13.19
C ASN A 244 -29.45 5.72 -11.86
N ASP A 245 -30.07 4.95 -10.95
CA ASP A 245 -30.58 5.48 -9.69
C ASP A 245 -29.41 5.87 -8.77
N LEU A 246 -28.39 5.00 -8.63
CA LEU A 246 -27.18 5.30 -7.88
C LEU A 246 -26.35 6.40 -8.53
N SER A 247 -26.21 6.38 -9.85
CA SER A 247 -25.50 7.44 -10.58
C SER A 247 -26.12 8.81 -10.33
N ASN A 248 -27.48 8.90 -10.33
CA ASN A 248 -28.19 10.14 -10.03
C ASN A 248 -28.04 10.55 -8.54
N GLN A 249 -28.04 9.61 -7.60
CA GLN A 249 -27.85 9.90 -6.18
C GLN A 249 -26.44 10.40 -5.88
N LEU A 250 -25.45 9.95 -6.64
CA LEU A 250 -24.03 10.27 -6.44
C LEU A 250 -23.50 11.34 -7.40
N GLN A 251 -24.37 12.01 -8.18
CA GLN A 251 -23.95 12.98 -9.20
C GLN A 251 -23.14 14.15 -8.62
N ASP A 252 -23.42 14.55 -7.37
CA ASP A 252 -22.74 15.65 -6.66
C ASP A 252 -21.68 15.14 -5.67
N TYR A 253 -21.42 13.80 -5.64
CA TYR A 253 -20.43 13.22 -4.73
C TYR A 253 -19.01 13.46 -5.25
N ASP A 254 -18.21 14.22 -4.49
CA ASP A 254 -16.79 14.42 -4.72
C ASP A 254 -15.97 13.63 -3.68
N PRO A 255 -15.26 12.56 -4.09
CA PRO A 255 -14.42 11.79 -3.16
C PRO A 255 -13.27 12.62 -2.57
N GLY A 256 -12.73 13.61 -3.31
CA GLY A 256 -11.72 14.52 -2.81
C GLY A 256 -12.26 15.41 -1.71
N ALA A 257 -13.49 15.95 -1.86
CA ALA A 257 -14.16 16.71 -0.83
C ALA A 257 -14.46 15.87 0.42
N ALA A 258 -14.87 14.61 0.24
CA ALA A 258 -15.10 13.67 1.34
C ALA A 258 -13.82 13.39 2.14
N ILE A 259 -12.69 13.21 1.46
CA ILE A 259 -11.37 13.05 2.11
C ILE A 259 -10.97 14.36 2.82
N ALA A 260 -11.06 15.51 2.13
CA ALA A 260 -10.69 16.81 2.70
C ALA A 260 -11.45 17.13 3.99
N ALA A 261 -12.73 16.75 4.06
CA ALA A 261 -13.56 16.94 5.25
C ALA A 261 -13.12 16.11 6.47
N GLN A 262 -12.46 14.98 6.27
CA GLN A 262 -11.98 14.11 7.34
C GLN A 262 -10.59 14.48 7.86
N LEU A 263 -9.83 15.28 7.09
CA LEU A 263 -8.48 15.68 7.47
C LEU A 263 -8.54 16.85 8.47
N ASP A 264 -7.85 16.67 9.59
CA ASP A 264 -7.75 17.69 10.63
C ASP A 264 -6.77 18.80 10.21
N GLU A 265 -7.26 20.02 10.07
CA GLU A 265 -6.47 21.17 9.64
C GLU A 265 -5.29 21.46 10.58
N ASN A 266 -5.42 21.17 11.87
CA ASN A 266 -4.35 21.38 12.84
C ASN A 266 -3.11 20.55 12.55
N TYR A 267 -3.23 19.44 11.82
CA TYR A 267 -2.11 18.59 11.40
C TYR A 267 -1.60 18.90 9.99
N LEU A 268 -2.19 19.88 9.31
CA LEU A 268 -1.82 20.27 7.93
C LEU A 268 -1.28 21.70 7.85
N LYS A 269 -1.84 22.61 8.65
CA LYS A 269 -1.47 24.01 8.59
C LYS A 269 0.02 24.20 8.93
N ASP A 270 0.70 25.02 8.14
CA ASP A 270 2.10 25.41 8.31
C ASP A 270 3.10 24.20 8.33
N ARG A 271 2.70 23.05 7.74
CA ARG A 271 3.57 21.88 7.55
C ARG A 271 4.19 21.89 6.16
N HIS A 272 5.40 21.33 6.10
CA HIS A 272 6.08 21.12 4.83
C HIS A 272 5.23 20.26 3.87
N PRO A 273 5.23 20.50 2.55
CA PRO A 273 4.43 19.72 1.58
C PRO A 273 4.61 18.20 1.67
N LEU A 274 5.84 17.72 1.89
CA LEU A 274 6.09 16.29 2.10
C LEU A 274 5.37 15.75 3.33
N ASP A 275 5.36 16.48 4.46
CA ASP A 275 4.65 16.08 5.68
C ASP A 275 3.14 15.99 5.43
N LYS A 276 2.59 16.96 4.70
CA LYS A 276 1.17 16.94 4.32
C LYS A 276 0.83 15.75 3.44
N ALA A 277 1.67 15.44 2.44
CA ALA A 277 1.47 14.29 1.57
C ALA A 277 1.54 12.96 2.34
N GLN A 278 2.52 12.81 3.25
CA GLN A 278 2.64 11.63 4.12
C GLN A 278 1.45 11.52 5.09
N TYR A 279 1.02 12.64 5.72
CA TYR A 279 -0.16 12.64 6.58
C TYR A 279 -1.41 12.17 5.83
N VAL A 280 -1.65 12.69 4.64
CA VAL A 280 -2.79 12.27 3.80
C VAL A 280 -2.72 10.78 3.47
N TRP A 281 -1.54 10.27 3.10
CA TRP A 281 -1.36 8.85 2.83
C TRP A 281 -1.65 8.00 4.07
N ILE A 282 -1.12 8.38 5.24
CA ILE A 282 -1.35 7.68 6.51
C ILE A 282 -2.85 7.61 6.81
N LYS A 283 -3.58 8.72 6.67
CA LYS A 283 -5.02 8.79 6.95
C LYS A 283 -5.92 8.15 5.89
N THR A 284 -5.40 7.79 4.74
CA THR A 284 -6.17 7.19 3.65
C THR A 284 -5.68 5.79 3.29
N MET A 285 -4.49 5.69 2.71
CA MET A 285 -3.98 4.44 2.14
C MET A 285 -3.44 3.48 3.20
N LEU A 286 -2.66 3.97 4.17
CA LEU A 286 -2.12 3.13 5.22
C LEU A 286 -3.24 2.55 6.07
N GLU A 287 -4.10 3.41 6.62
CA GLU A 287 -5.21 3.02 7.48
C GLU A 287 -6.27 2.25 6.70
N GLY A 288 -6.63 2.73 5.50
CA GLY A 288 -7.73 2.20 4.71
C GLY A 288 -7.43 0.96 3.89
N GLN A 289 -6.19 0.69 3.57
CA GLN A 289 -5.79 -0.39 2.66
C GLN A 289 -4.68 -1.28 3.23
N ILE A 290 -3.50 -0.71 3.51
CA ILE A 290 -2.30 -1.49 3.80
C ILE A 290 -2.47 -2.28 5.10
N LEU A 291 -2.96 -1.63 6.16
CA LEU A 291 -3.20 -2.27 7.46
C LEU A 291 -4.52 -3.06 7.53
N THR A 292 -5.40 -2.94 6.55
CA THR A 292 -6.66 -3.70 6.51
C THR A 292 -6.53 -4.92 5.60
N TRP A 293 -6.90 -4.80 4.32
CA TRP A 293 -6.93 -5.93 3.42
C TRP A 293 -5.54 -6.39 2.92
N GLY A 294 -4.51 -5.56 3.04
CA GLY A 294 -3.11 -5.92 2.79
C GLY A 294 -2.36 -6.40 4.04
N GLY A 295 -3.00 -6.42 5.20
CA GLY A 295 -2.40 -6.75 6.49
C GLY A 295 -3.34 -7.52 7.41
N ASP A 296 -3.80 -6.88 8.48
CA ASP A 296 -4.47 -7.55 9.62
C ASP A 296 -5.63 -8.47 9.23
N ARG A 297 -6.50 -8.08 8.31
CA ARG A 297 -7.68 -8.89 8.00
C ARG A 297 -7.34 -10.21 7.33
N VAL A 298 -6.34 -10.23 6.46
CA VAL A 298 -5.88 -11.46 5.80
C VAL A 298 -4.99 -12.31 6.69
N ASP A 299 -4.23 -11.69 7.59
CA ASP A 299 -3.44 -12.41 8.58
C ASP A 299 -4.35 -13.04 9.65
N MET A 300 -5.29 -12.29 10.20
CA MET A 300 -6.25 -12.77 11.20
C MET A 300 -7.19 -13.85 10.65
N ALA A 301 -7.50 -13.86 9.35
CA ALA A 301 -8.23 -14.94 8.70
C ALA A 301 -7.57 -16.31 8.90
N ASN A 302 -6.25 -16.34 9.07
CA ASN A 302 -5.47 -17.53 9.34
C ASN A 302 -4.94 -17.60 10.79
N SER A 303 -5.49 -16.80 11.72
CA SER A 303 -5.05 -16.71 13.12
C SER A 303 -3.56 -16.34 13.25
N MET A 304 -3.08 -15.49 12.37
CA MET A 304 -1.73 -14.93 12.36
C MET A 304 -1.71 -13.53 12.96
N GLU A 305 -0.62 -13.16 13.61
CA GLU A 305 -0.34 -11.83 14.11
C GLU A 305 0.84 -11.24 13.33
N ALA A 306 0.58 -10.19 12.54
CA ALA A 306 1.63 -9.42 11.89
C ALA A 306 1.99 -8.18 12.74
N ARG A 307 3.27 -8.02 13.04
CA ARG A 307 3.79 -6.93 13.86
C ARG A 307 4.68 -6.02 13.01
N PRO A 308 4.27 -4.78 12.68
CA PRO A 308 5.06 -3.83 11.94
C PRO A 308 5.94 -2.96 12.88
N PRO A 309 7.26 -3.20 13.00
CA PRO A 309 8.13 -2.40 13.85
C PRO A 309 8.20 -0.92 13.44
N PHE A 310 8.08 -0.63 12.15
CA PHE A 310 8.05 0.76 11.68
C PHE A 310 6.87 1.56 12.21
N LEU A 311 5.77 0.91 12.58
CA LEU A 311 4.60 1.58 13.18
C LEU A 311 4.69 1.68 14.71
N ASP A 312 5.88 1.55 15.28
CA ASP A 312 6.11 1.94 16.67
C ASP A 312 5.90 3.44 16.84
N HIS A 313 5.10 3.84 17.85
CA HIS A 313 4.74 5.25 18.02
C HIS A 313 5.95 6.13 18.36
N HIS A 314 6.96 5.63 19.08
CA HIS A 314 8.18 6.38 19.36
C HIS A 314 9.04 6.57 18.09
N LEU A 315 9.09 5.54 17.22
CA LEU A 315 9.73 5.68 15.91
C LEU A 315 8.95 6.63 15.00
N ALA A 316 7.61 6.56 15.01
CA ALA A 316 6.77 7.46 14.24
C ALA A 316 6.92 8.93 14.67
N GLU A 317 6.98 9.19 15.99
CA GLU A 317 7.24 10.52 16.55
C GLU A 317 8.65 11.04 16.19
N LEU A 318 9.66 10.17 16.23
CA LEU A 318 11.00 10.51 15.74
C LEU A 318 10.98 10.84 14.25
N ALA A 319 10.36 9.98 13.43
CA ALA A 319 10.29 10.16 11.99
C ALA A 319 9.54 11.44 11.58
N ALA A 320 8.49 11.83 12.31
CA ALA A 320 7.80 13.09 12.09
C ALA A 320 8.71 14.31 12.24
N ASN A 321 9.68 14.23 13.16
CA ASN A 321 10.63 15.32 13.42
C ASN A 321 11.82 15.36 12.44
N LEU A 322 12.05 14.31 11.64
CA LEU A 322 13.12 14.30 10.65
C LEU A 322 12.95 15.42 9.61
N PRO A 323 14.00 16.16 9.27
CA PRO A 323 13.94 17.09 8.14
C PRO A 323 13.51 16.40 6.84
N PRO A 324 12.62 17.01 6.03
CA PRO A 324 12.27 16.47 4.72
C PRO A 324 13.47 16.14 3.85
N SER A 325 14.53 16.97 3.93
CA SER A 325 15.79 16.82 3.17
C SER A 325 16.60 15.57 3.49
N ILE A 326 16.40 14.93 4.66
CA ILE A 326 17.08 13.68 5.01
C ILE A 326 16.14 12.46 4.90
N ARG A 327 14.83 12.65 4.88
CA ARG A 327 13.92 11.60 4.45
C ARG A 327 14.07 11.34 2.95
N MET A 328 14.18 12.42 2.17
CA MET A 328 14.44 12.39 0.73
C MET A 328 15.60 13.32 0.39
N LYS A 329 16.78 12.74 0.16
CA LYS A 329 17.99 13.51 -0.16
C LYS A 329 18.28 13.49 -1.67
N GLY A 330 18.03 14.61 -2.34
CA GLY A 330 18.10 14.66 -3.79
C GLY A 330 17.13 13.66 -4.42
N LYS A 331 17.67 12.67 -5.12
CA LYS A 331 16.90 11.63 -5.83
C LYS A 331 16.71 10.34 -5.02
N ILE A 332 17.19 10.30 -3.78
CA ILE A 332 17.24 9.09 -2.95
C ILE A 332 16.11 9.14 -1.93
N GLU A 333 15.14 8.28 -2.08
CA GLU A 333 14.07 8.05 -1.12
C GLU A 333 14.58 7.26 0.10
N LYS A 334 13.93 7.44 1.26
CA LYS A 334 14.29 6.77 2.52
C LYS A 334 15.76 6.94 2.86
N TYR A 335 16.35 8.08 2.53
CA TYR A 335 17.79 8.29 2.66
C TYR A 335 18.29 7.97 4.08
N VAL A 336 17.65 8.52 5.10
CA VAL A 336 18.05 8.28 6.50
C VAL A 336 17.97 6.80 6.88
N LEU A 337 16.94 6.07 6.40
CA LEU A 337 16.80 4.62 6.65
C LEU A 337 17.92 3.85 5.94
N ARG A 338 18.21 4.18 4.68
CA ARG A 338 19.33 3.56 3.93
C ARG A 338 20.67 3.74 4.66
N GLU A 339 20.94 4.94 5.13
CA GLU A 339 22.16 5.24 5.91
C GLU A 339 22.16 4.52 7.27
N ALA A 340 21.02 4.52 7.98
CA ALA A 340 20.89 3.81 9.27
C ALA A 340 21.13 2.31 9.14
N MET A 341 20.83 1.71 8.00
CA MET A 341 21.00 0.27 7.77
C MET A 341 22.35 -0.09 7.11
N LYS A 342 23.25 0.87 6.88
CA LYS A 342 24.57 0.60 6.30
C LYS A 342 25.34 -0.43 7.12
N GLY A 343 25.90 -1.42 6.41
CA GLY A 343 26.65 -2.52 7.01
C GLY A 343 25.78 -3.69 7.51
N LEU A 344 24.46 -3.55 7.47
CA LEU A 344 23.52 -4.61 7.87
C LEU A 344 22.93 -5.34 6.66
N LEU A 345 22.76 -4.63 5.54
CA LEU A 345 22.09 -5.14 4.35
C LEU A 345 23.09 -5.39 3.20
N PRO A 346 22.77 -6.34 2.28
CA PRO A 346 23.53 -6.50 1.04
C PRO A 346 23.58 -5.22 0.20
N GLU A 347 24.69 -5.05 -0.54
CA GLU A 347 24.92 -3.81 -1.28
C GLU A 347 23.88 -3.51 -2.38
N VAL A 348 23.27 -4.53 -2.96
CA VAL A 348 22.23 -4.42 -3.95
C VAL A 348 21.04 -3.57 -3.46
N LEU A 349 20.70 -3.64 -2.18
CA LEU A 349 19.59 -2.91 -1.58
C LEU A 349 19.84 -1.40 -1.46
N TYR A 350 21.08 -0.97 -1.44
CA TYR A 350 21.41 0.46 -1.40
C TYR A 350 21.43 1.12 -2.78
N LYS A 351 21.62 0.33 -3.83
CA LYS A 351 21.72 0.80 -5.23
C LYS A 351 20.41 0.69 -5.99
N ARG A 352 19.51 -0.15 -5.53
CA ARG A 352 18.25 -0.45 -6.20
C ARG A 352 17.26 0.71 -6.06
N GLU A 353 16.51 0.98 -7.14
CA GLU A 353 15.30 1.78 -7.06
C GLU A 353 14.25 1.08 -6.17
N ILE A 354 13.49 1.85 -5.39
CA ILE A 354 12.43 1.28 -4.55
C ILE A 354 11.33 0.73 -5.46
N PHE A 355 10.98 -0.51 -5.24
CA PHE A 355 9.87 -1.19 -5.89
C PHE A 355 8.84 -1.54 -4.81
N ALA A 356 7.61 -1.03 -4.95
CA ALA A 356 6.53 -1.43 -4.06
C ALA A 356 6.12 -2.87 -4.39
N PHE A 357 6.00 -3.70 -3.37
CA PHE A 357 5.54 -5.08 -3.54
C PHE A 357 4.13 -5.10 -4.14
N MET A 358 3.98 -5.69 -5.33
CA MET A 358 2.72 -5.80 -6.05
C MET A 358 2.54 -7.19 -6.62
N ALA A 359 1.30 -7.69 -6.59
CA ALA A 359 0.96 -8.88 -7.37
C ALA A 359 0.82 -8.50 -8.86
N PRO A 360 1.25 -9.39 -9.79
CA PRO A 360 1.12 -9.13 -11.23
C PRO A 360 -0.33 -8.76 -11.60
N PRO A 361 -0.57 -7.72 -12.42
CA PRO A 361 -1.91 -7.38 -12.92
C PRO A 361 -2.51 -8.52 -13.76
N ALA A 362 -3.86 -8.55 -13.89
CA ALA A 362 -4.54 -9.64 -14.60
C ALA A 362 -4.15 -9.72 -16.07
N HIS A 363 -4.03 -8.58 -16.74
CA HIS A 363 -3.67 -8.52 -18.16
C HIS A 363 -2.24 -9.00 -18.48
N THR A 364 -1.35 -9.13 -17.47
CA THR A 364 0.05 -9.56 -17.68
C THR A 364 0.21 -11.07 -17.82
N ASP A 365 -0.81 -11.88 -17.49
CA ASP A 365 -0.80 -13.33 -17.60
C ASP A 365 -2.16 -13.83 -18.14
N PRO A 366 -2.19 -14.54 -19.29
CA PRO A 366 -3.43 -15.04 -19.89
C PRO A 366 -4.25 -15.96 -18.96
N ARG A 367 -3.59 -16.74 -18.09
CA ARG A 367 -4.28 -17.64 -17.14
C ARG A 367 -4.98 -16.81 -16.06
N LYS A 368 -4.29 -15.80 -15.56
CA LYS A 368 -4.84 -14.87 -14.58
C LYS A 368 -6.02 -14.09 -15.15
N TRP A 369 -5.89 -13.63 -16.40
CA TRP A 369 -6.98 -12.98 -17.12
C TRP A 369 -8.18 -13.91 -17.29
N SER A 370 -7.95 -15.17 -17.71
CA SER A 370 -9.01 -16.17 -17.81
C SER A 370 -9.72 -16.40 -16.48
N ALA A 371 -8.98 -16.58 -15.39
CA ALA A 371 -9.55 -16.81 -14.05
C ALA A 371 -10.38 -15.59 -13.56
N MET A 372 -9.95 -14.37 -13.88
CA MET A 372 -10.75 -13.16 -13.60
C MET A 372 -12.05 -13.15 -14.44
N ARG A 373 -11.99 -13.55 -15.70
CA ARG A 373 -13.18 -13.65 -16.57
C ARG A 373 -14.16 -14.70 -16.08
N ASP A 374 -13.69 -15.84 -15.60
CA ASP A 374 -14.56 -16.89 -15.01
C ASP A 374 -15.31 -16.34 -13.78
N LEU A 375 -14.66 -15.57 -12.93
CA LEU A 375 -15.34 -14.87 -11.84
C LEU A 375 -16.31 -13.80 -12.34
N ALA A 376 -15.96 -13.08 -13.39
CA ALA A 376 -16.87 -12.10 -14.00
C ALA A 376 -18.12 -12.78 -14.58
N ASP A 377 -17.98 -13.94 -15.21
CA ASP A 377 -19.11 -14.71 -15.71
C ASP A 377 -20.04 -15.19 -14.57
N GLU A 378 -19.50 -15.42 -13.38
CA GLU A 378 -20.29 -15.79 -12.21
C GLU A 378 -20.95 -14.59 -11.53
N TYR A 379 -20.22 -13.50 -11.29
CA TYR A 379 -20.64 -12.38 -10.44
C TYR A 379 -21.09 -11.13 -11.22
N LEU A 380 -20.66 -10.97 -12.47
CA LEU A 380 -20.95 -9.80 -13.31
C LEU A 380 -21.80 -10.17 -14.55
N ASN A 381 -22.49 -11.32 -14.56
CA ASN A 381 -23.48 -11.61 -15.59
C ASN A 381 -24.72 -10.74 -15.42
N ASP A 382 -25.51 -10.61 -16.49
CA ASP A 382 -26.69 -9.74 -16.54
C ASP A 382 -27.66 -10.01 -15.36
N LYS A 383 -27.90 -11.29 -15.01
CA LYS A 383 -28.77 -11.64 -13.89
C LYS A 383 -28.23 -11.19 -12.55
N ALA A 384 -26.97 -11.47 -12.25
CA ALA A 384 -26.33 -11.09 -10.99
C ALA A 384 -26.29 -9.56 -10.80
N ILE A 385 -26.02 -8.81 -11.87
CA ILE A 385 -26.04 -7.34 -11.88
C ILE A 385 -27.44 -6.80 -11.57
N LEU A 386 -28.47 -7.34 -12.23
CA LEU A 386 -29.86 -6.91 -12.04
C LEU A 386 -30.40 -7.28 -10.65
N ASP A 387 -30.06 -8.46 -10.14
CA ASP A 387 -30.46 -8.92 -8.80
C ASP A 387 -29.86 -8.03 -7.69
N ALA A 388 -28.62 -7.61 -7.84
CA ALA A 388 -27.96 -6.71 -6.87
C ALA A 388 -28.44 -5.25 -7.00
N GLY A 389 -28.78 -4.81 -8.21
CA GLY A 389 -29.29 -3.46 -8.47
C GLY A 389 -28.29 -2.34 -8.19
N LEU A 390 -26.98 -2.60 -8.28
CA LEU A 390 -25.92 -1.63 -8.01
C LEU A 390 -25.23 -1.14 -9.29
N LEU A 391 -24.96 -2.04 -10.22
CA LEU A 391 -24.21 -1.78 -11.44
C LEU A 391 -25.13 -1.70 -12.67
N SER A 392 -24.60 -1.14 -13.75
CA SER A 392 -25.22 -1.09 -15.07
C SER A 392 -24.71 -2.24 -15.93
N VAL A 393 -25.61 -3.08 -16.46
CA VAL A 393 -25.25 -4.15 -17.41
C VAL A 393 -24.46 -3.59 -18.60
N ASN A 394 -24.94 -2.48 -19.18
CA ASN A 394 -24.25 -1.85 -20.32
C ASN A 394 -22.90 -1.25 -19.93
N GLY A 395 -22.81 -0.65 -18.74
CA GLY A 395 -21.55 -0.09 -18.22
C GLY A 395 -20.49 -1.16 -18.00
N VAL A 396 -20.88 -2.30 -17.43
CA VAL A 396 -19.97 -3.45 -17.23
C VAL A 396 -19.51 -4.02 -18.59
N LYS A 397 -20.43 -4.22 -19.54
CA LYS A 397 -20.08 -4.69 -20.90
C LYS A 397 -19.15 -3.73 -21.64
N ALA A 398 -19.38 -2.42 -21.53
CA ALA A 398 -18.52 -1.41 -22.13
C ALA A 398 -17.12 -1.40 -21.52
N LEU A 399 -17.00 -1.64 -20.21
CA LEU A 399 -15.70 -1.71 -19.52
C LEU A 399 -14.86 -2.91 -20.00
N PHE A 400 -15.48 -4.09 -20.12
CA PHE A 400 -14.78 -5.27 -20.66
C PHE A 400 -14.43 -5.10 -22.14
N ALA A 401 -15.31 -4.51 -22.95
CA ALA A 401 -15.00 -4.21 -24.34
C ALA A 401 -13.82 -3.23 -24.49
N LEU A 402 -13.70 -2.24 -23.59
CA LEU A 402 -12.56 -1.35 -23.55
C LEU A 402 -11.28 -2.07 -23.10
N HIS A 403 -11.37 -2.98 -22.12
CA HIS A 403 -10.22 -3.75 -21.66
C HIS A 403 -9.69 -4.71 -22.74
N ASP A 404 -10.57 -5.27 -23.56
CA ASP A 404 -10.24 -6.19 -24.65
C ASP A 404 -9.76 -5.45 -25.94
N ASP A 405 -9.67 -4.11 -25.90
CA ASP A 405 -9.15 -3.31 -27.01
C ASP A 405 -7.61 -3.29 -27.02
N ASP A 406 -7.02 -3.92 -28.03
CA ASP A 406 -5.55 -4.01 -28.20
C ASP A 406 -4.86 -2.64 -28.38
N SER A 407 -5.62 -1.58 -28.63
CA SER A 407 -5.06 -0.23 -28.84
C SER A 407 -4.77 0.54 -27.56
N ILE A 408 -5.25 0.08 -26.40
CA ILE A 408 -5.03 0.77 -25.13
C ILE A 408 -3.65 0.50 -24.54
N THR A 409 -3.16 1.46 -23.73
CA THR A 409 -1.84 1.34 -23.07
C THR A 409 -1.89 0.38 -21.86
N ALA A 410 -0.75 -0.22 -21.51
CA ALA A 410 -0.62 -1.03 -20.30
C ALA A 410 -1.03 -0.24 -19.03
N ALA A 411 -0.74 1.07 -18.98
CA ALA A 411 -1.20 1.93 -17.88
C ALA A 411 -2.73 2.03 -17.82
N THR A 412 -3.40 2.07 -18.96
CA THR A 412 -4.86 2.05 -19.03
C THR A 412 -5.40 0.68 -18.62
N GLN A 413 -4.78 -0.42 -19.07
CA GLN A 413 -5.16 -1.78 -18.65
C GLN A 413 -5.03 -1.95 -17.14
N ASN A 414 -3.94 -1.48 -16.52
CA ASN A 414 -3.80 -1.49 -15.04
C ASN A 414 -4.96 -0.79 -14.32
N LYS A 415 -5.39 0.38 -14.84
CA LYS A 415 -6.54 1.10 -14.27
C LYS A 415 -7.84 0.30 -14.41
N LEU A 416 -8.05 -0.31 -15.58
CA LEU A 416 -9.24 -1.12 -15.85
C LEU A 416 -9.27 -2.39 -15.00
N ASP A 417 -8.14 -3.08 -14.81
CA ASP A 417 -8.01 -4.20 -13.87
C ASP A 417 -8.48 -3.80 -12.47
N GLY A 418 -8.04 -2.63 -11.99
CA GLY A 418 -8.46 -2.10 -10.69
C GLY A 418 -9.97 -1.86 -10.60
N VAL A 419 -10.57 -1.27 -11.64
CA VAL A 419 -12.02 -1.02 -11.70
C VAL A 419 -12.79 -2.33 -11.76
N ILE A 420 -12.36 -3.32 -12.57
CA ILE A 420 -12.99 -4.64 -12.66
C ILE A 420 -12.92 -5.35 -11.31
N ASN A 421 -11.79 -5.33 -10.63
CA ASN A 421 -11.65 -5.91 -9.28
C ASN A 421 -12.60 -5.26 -8.27
N HIS A 422 -12.78 -3.94 -8.32
CA HIS A 422 -13.76 -3.25 -7.47
C HIS A 422 -15.19 -3.67 -7.78
N MET A 423 -15.58 -3.78 -9.06
CA MET A 423 -16.92 -4.25 -9.44
C MET A 423 -17.18 -5.69 -9.00
N LEU A 424 -16.20 -6.59 -9.22
CA LEU A 424 -16.26 -7.95 -8.69
C LEU A 424 -16.42 -7.91 -7.17
N GLY A 425 -15.63 -7.06 -6.49
CA GLY A 425 -15.71 -6.89 -5.06
C GLY A 425 -17.10 -6.47 -4.57
N VAL A 426 -17.70 -5.48 -5.20
CA VAL A 426 -19.05 -5.01 -4.87
C VAL A 426 -20.09 -6.14 -5.02
N GLN A 427 -20.05 -6.89 -6.11
CA GLN A 427 -20.99 -7.98 -6.37
C GLN A 427 -20.79 -9.18 -5.45
N VAL A 428 -19.52 -9.54 -5.18
CA VAL A 428 -19.19 -10.61 -4.22
C VAL A 428 -19.68 -10.23 -2.81
N LEU A 429 -19.39 -9.03 -2.34
CA LEU A 429 -19.84 -8.57 -1.03
C LEU A 429 -21.36 -8.51 -0.94
N HIS A 430 -22.04 -8.00 -1.97
CA HIS A 430 -23.49 -7.99 -1.99
C HIS A 430 -24.07 -9.40 -1.90
N ARG A 431 -23.59 -10.34 -2.72
CA ARG A 431 -24.08 -11.72 -2.72
C ARG A 431 -23.90 -12.42 -1.38
N HIS A 432 -22.74 -12.24 -0.75
CA HIS A 432 -22.39 -12.99 0.46
C HIS A 432 -22.85 -12.31 1.76
N PHE A 433 -22.87 -11.00 1.84
CA PHE A 433 -23.29 -10.29 3.06
C PHE A 433 -24.73 -9.82 3.04
N VAL A 434 -25.26 -9.40 1.89
CA VAL A 434 -26.67 -9.01 1.75
C VAL A 434 -27.52 -10.22 1.40
N GLY A 435 -27.07 -11.04 0.45
CA GLY A 435 -27.72 -12.28 0.05
C GLY A 435 -27.56 -13.45 1.01
N SER A 436 -26.70 -13.32 2.02
CA SER A 436 -26.43 -14.32 3.09
C SER A 436 -25.92 -15.69 2.58
N ASP A 437 -25.23 -15.71 1.44
CA ASP A 437 -24.64 -16.92 0.85
C ASP A 437 -23.15 -17.01 1.25
N ILE A 438 -22.82 -17.84 2.25
CA ILE A 438 -21.44 -17.97 2.73
C ILE A 438 -20.58 -18.67 1.68
N PRO A 439 -19.43 -18.10 1.29
CA PRO A 439 -18.52 -18.71 0.32
C PRO A 439 -18.05 -20.10 0.77
N ALA A 440 -17.95 -21.04 -0.17
CA ALA A 440 -17.64 -22.45 0.14
C ALA A 440 -16.31 -22.60 0.90
N LYS A 441 -15.27 -21.82 0.53
CA LYS A 441 -13.96 -21.85 1.20
C LYS A 441 -13.94 -21.14 2.57
N ALA A 442 -14.92 -20.30 2.88
CA ALA A 442 -15.03 -19.60 4.16
C ALA A 442 -15.89 -20.36 5.19
N ARG A 443 -16.48 -21.49 4.80
CA ARG A 443 -17.19 -22.36 5.74
C ARG A 443 -16.18 -23.14 6.58
N ILE A 444 -16.19 -22.89 7.87
CA ILE A 444 -15.37 -23.59 8.89
C ILE A 444 -15.92 -24.99 9.12
#